data_0c3d282c1c7da2fec1f39f72a6214be8
#
_entry.id   0c3d282c1c7da2fec1f39f72a6214be8
#
_cell.length_a   1.000
_cell.length_b   1.000
_cell.length_c   1.000
_cell.angle_alpha   90.00
_cell.angle_beta   90.00
_cell.angle_gamma   90.00
#
_symmetry.space_group_name_H-M   'P 1'
#
loop_
_entity.id
_entity.type
_entity.pdbx_description
1 polymer ?
#
loop_
_entity_poly.entity_id
_entity_poly.type
_entity_poly.pdbx_seq_one_letter_code
_entity_poly.pdbx_strand_id
1 'polypeptide(L)'
;MDNNQEKRANRTLLTTMAIIVAAVAVIGVIGFIFMNRPDSYIEGQVEGKTVRISGKLAGRVADFYVQEGDTVHAGDTLVHIHSSLVEAQLGQAEAMKEVAASQNRKVDAGTRIQIINAAADLLRQAQAAETITKKTYDRMERLYGEGVISEQKRDEAKAAYDAAVAARGAAESQLSLARQGAQAEDKQAAAAMVSAASSGVDQVESILADSYLTAPFDGTIDQV
;
A
#
# COMPACT_ATOMS: atom_id res chain seq x y z
N MET A 1 -38.47 -66.18 97.92
CA MET A 1 -38.46 -66.48 96.50
C MET A 1 -38.74 -65.26 95.59
N ASP A 2 -38.19 -64.05 95.88
CA ASP A 2 -38.55 -62.84 95.14
C ASP A 2 -37.36 -62.01 94.54
N ASN A 3 -36.15 -62.43 94.77
CA ASN A 3 -35.00 -61.56 94.34
C ASN A 3 -34.59 -61.87 92.91
N ASN A 4 -35.11 -62.89 92.20
CA ASN A 4 -34.78 -63.21 90.82
C ASN A 4 -35.84 -62.66 89.82
N GLN A 5 -37.00 -62.30 90.19
CA GLN A 5 -38.03 -61.66 89.39
C GLN A 5 -37.72 -60.13 89.19
N GLU A 6 -37.34 -59.45 90.25
CA GLU A 6 -36.93 -58.01 90.12
C GLU A 6 -35.69 -57.82 89.29
N LYS A 7 -34.67 -58.68 89.34
CA LYS A 7 -33.45 -58.56 88.51
C LYS A 7 -33.75 -58.84 87.04
N ARG A 8 -34.76 -59.66 86.72
CA ARG A 8 -35.17 -59.85 85.31
C ARG A 8 -35.99 -58.71 84.81
N ALA A 9 -36.87 -58.13 85.55
CA ALA A 9 -37.71 -56.97 85.23
C ALA A 9 -36.85 -55.74 84.99
N ASN A 10 -35.85 -55.45 85.86
CA ASN A 10 -34.92 -54.36 85.69
C ASN A 10 -33.97 -54.54 84.47
N ARG A 11 -33.61 -55.77 84.16
CA ARG A 11 -32.81 -56.07 82.96
C ARG A 11 -33.59 -55.86 81.66
N THR A 12 -34.83 -56.28 81.64
CA THR A 12 -35.73 -56.04 80.50
C THR A 12 -36.06 -54.54 80.34
N LEU A 13 -36.25 -53.78 81.42
CA LEU A 13 -36.41 -52.33 81.37
C LEU A 13 -35.18 -51.62 80.89
N LEU A 14 -33.99 -52.01 81.34
CA LEU A 14 -32.76 -51.45 80.85
C LEU A 14 -32.48 -51.75 79.38
N THR A 15 -32.80 -52.98 78.93
CA THR A 15 -32.64 -53.34 77.50
C THR A 15 -33.62 -52.60 76.60
N THR A 16 -34.89 -52.47 76.99
CA THR A 16 -35.89 -51.69 76.24
C THR A 16 -35.51 -50.20 76.18
N MET A 17 -35.06 -49.67 77.30
CA MET A 17 -34.59 -48.25 77.34
C MET A 17 -33.35 -48.02 76.45
N ALA A 18 -32.40 -48.96 76.40
CA ALA A 18 -31.23 -48.93 75.53
C ALA A 18 -31.63 -49.01 74.05
N ILE A 19 -32.62 -49.80 73.70
CA ILE A 19 -33.13 -49.94 72.33
C ILE A 19 -33.82 -48.62 71.90
N ILE A 20 -34.61 -47.98 72.79
CA ILE A 20 -35.28 -46.71 72.50
C ILE A 20 -34.24 -45.60 72.29
N VAL A 21 -33.21 -45.52 73.14
CA VAL A 21 -32.14 -44.52 72.99
C VAL A 21 -31.36 -44.77 71.70
N ALA A 22 -31.04 -46.02 71.34
CA ALA A 22 -30.43 -46.36 70.10
C ALA A 22 -31.27 -45.95 68.88
N ALA A 23 -32.59 -46.24 68.92
CA ALA A 23 -33.52 -45.83 67.84
C ALA A 23 -33.57 -44.29 67.66
N VAL A 24 -33.63 -43.55 68.76
CA VAL A 24 -33.64 -42.08 68.73
C VAL A 24 -32.28 -41.54 68.18
N ALA A 25 -31.15 -42.15 68.56
CA ALA A 25 -29.85 -41.82 68.03
C ALA A 25 -29.76 -42.07 66.51
N VAL A 26 -30.27 -43.21 66.02
CA VAL A 26 -30.32 -43.53 64.62
C VAL A 26 -31.20 -42.53 63.83
N ILE A 27 -32.36 -42.20 64.35
CA ILE A 27 -33.28 -41.20 63.76
C ILE A 27 -32.58 -39.82 63.72
N GLY A 28 -31.87 -39.45 64.80
CA GLY A 28 -31.11 -38.20 64.87
C GLY A 28 -29.99 -38.14 63.83
N VAL A 29 -29.24 -39.24 63.63
CA VAL A 29 -28.16 -39.34 62.63
C VAL A 29 -28.76 -39.30 61.22
N ILE A 30 -29.86 -39.98 60.95
CA ILE A 30 -30.52 -39.93 59.62
C ILE A 30 -31.07 -38.53 59.38
N GLY A 31 -31.68 -37.88 60.36
CA GLY A 31 -32.13 -36.48 60.23
C GLY A 31 -30.98 -35.50 59.97
N PHE A 32 -29.86 -35.70 60.68
CA PHE A 32 -28.67 -34.88 60.47
C PHE A 32 -28.07 -35.02 59.08
N ILE A 33 -28.01 -36.27 58.55
CA ILE A 33 -27.53 -36.52 57.20
C ILE A 33 -28.49 -35.96 56.12
N PHE A 34 -29.81 -36.01 56.39
CA PHE A 34 -30.80 -35.47 55.45
C PHE A 34 -30.86 -33.93 55.47
N MET A 35 -30.67 -33.33 56.65
CA MET A 35 -30.66 -31.89 56.81
C MET A 35 -29.37 -31.21 56.35
N ASN A 36 -28.27 -31.98 56.33
CA ASN A 36 -26.94 -31.47 55.92
C ASN A 36 -26.58 -31.81 54.45
N ARG A 37 -27.58 -31.95 53.56
CA ARG A 37 -27.32 -32.01 52.13
C ARG A 37 -26.99 -30.58 51.65
N PRO A 38 -25.77 -30.30 51.20
CA PRO A 38 -25.51 -29.01 50.58
C PRO A 38 -26.35 -28.90 49.31
N ASP A 39 -27.10 -27.83 49.17
CA ASP A 39 -27.75 -27.51 47.89
C ASP A 39 -26.68 -27.37 46.84
N SER A 40 -26.63 -28.31 45.92
CA SER A 40 -25.73 -28.29 44.78
C SER A 40 -26.31 -27.31 43.74
N TYR A 41 -25.99 -26.01 43.85
CA TYR A 41 -26.23 -25.08 42.78
C TYR A 41 -25.03 -25.07 41.85
N ILE A 42 -25.33 -25.11 40.56
CA ILE A 42 -24.32 -24.94 39.49
C ILE A 42 -24.19 -23.48 39.28
N GLU A 43 -23.06 -22.87 39.75
CA GLU A 43 -22.68 -21.54 39.34
C GLU A 43 -22.14 -21.60 37.91
N GLY A 44 -22.88 -21.02 36.98
CA GLY A 44 -22.45 -20.80 35.61
C GLY A 44 -22.04 -19.34 35.48
N GLN A 45 -20.77 -19.07 35.15
CA GLN A 45 -20.31 -17.75 34.74
C GLN A 45 -20.40 -17.64 33.23
N VAL A 46 -21.21 -16.72 32.72
CA VAL A 46 -21.25 -16.40 31.30
C VAL A 46 -20.16 -15.36 31.03
N GLU A 47 -19.07 -15.79 30.41
CA GLU A 47 -18.02 -14.86 29.91
C GLU A 47 -18.36 -14.45 28.48
N GLY A 48 -18.67 -13.17 28.27
CA GLY A 48 -18.71 -12.56 26.96
C GLY A 48 -17.29 -12.29 26.44
N LYS A 49 -17.02 -12.57 25.17
CA LYS A 49 -15.75 -12.19 24.55
C LYS A 49 -15.76 -10.68 24.32
N THR A 50 -15.01 -9.95 25.13
CA THR A 50 -14.82 -8.50 24.97
C THR A 50 -13.54 -8.25 24.18
N VAL A 51 -13.62 -7.42 23.15
CA VAL A 51 -12.47 -6.98 22.35
C VAL A 51 -12.40 -5.46 22.38
N ARG A 52 -11.21 -4.96 22.68
CA ARG A 52 -10.95 -3.53 22.64
C ARG A 52 -10.47 -3.14 21.25
N ILE A 53 -11.20 -2.24 20.60
CA ILE A 53 -10.84 -1.67 19.30
C ILE A 53 -10.06 -0.39 19.55
N SER A 54 -8.88 -0.28 18.98
CA SER A 54 -8.02 0.91 19.08
C SER A 54 -7.53 1.34 17.72
N GLY A 55 -7.52 2.65 17.46
CA GLY A 55 -6.96 3.22 16.24
C GLY A 55 -5.45 3.07 16.20
N LYS A 56 -4.91 2.80 15.03
CA LYS A 56 -3.46 2.80 14.75
C LYS A 56 -2.95 4.20 14.43
N LEU A 57 -3.86 5.11 14.08
CA LEU A 57 -3.56 6.44 13.60
C LEU A 57 -3.52 7.44 14.76
N ALA A 58 -2.46 8.27 14.82
CA ALA A 58 -2.43 9.41 15.72
C ALA A 58 -3.28 10.56 15.16
N GLY A 59 -4.32 10.94 15.88
CA GLY A 59 -5.25 11.98 15.44
C GLY A 59 -6.23 12.39 16.53
N ARG A 60 -7.22 13.17 16.14
CA ARG A 60 -8.35 13.55 16.99
C ARG A 60 -9.57 12.79 16.54
N VAL A 61 -10.36 12.30 17.48
CA VAL A 61 -11.69 11.78 17.14
C VAL A 61 -12.52 12.92 16.56
N ALA A 62 -12.97 12.73 15.33
CA ALA A 62 -13.86 13.67 14.65
C ALA A 62 -15.31 13.33 14.98
N ASP A 63 -15.71 12.07 14.75
CA ASP A 63 -17.07 11.63 14.92
C ASP A 63 -17.13 10.23 15.54
N PHE A 64 -18.10 10.02 16.43
CA PHE A 64 -18.55 8.72 16.86
C PHE A 64 -19.86 8.38 16.15
N TYR A 65 -19.93 7.24 15.50
CA TYR A 65 -21.13 6.77 14.78
C TYR A 65 -21.98 5.80 15.62
N VAL A 66 -21.51 5.42 16.78
CA VAL A 66 -22.13 4.46 17.68
C VAL A 66 -22.19 4.97 19.12
N GLN A 67 -23.13 4.44 19.91
CA GLN A 67 -23.30 4.70 21.34
C GLN A 67 -23.20 3.39 22.12
N GLU A 68 -22.99 3.52 23.44
CA GLU A 68 -23.04 2.37 24.34
C GLU A 68 -24.40 1.68 24.25
N GLY A 69 -24.39 0.35 24.10
CA GLY A 69 -25.59 -0.47 23.93
C GLY A 69 -26.02 -0.71 22.49
N ASP A 70 -25.43 -0.03 21.50
CA ASP A 70 -25.76 -0.24 20.09
C ASP A 70 -25.29 -1.60 19.60
N THR A 71 -26.11 -2.22 18.74
CA THR A 71 -25.76 -3.45 18.03
C THR A 71 -25.12 -3.09 16.72
N VAL A 72 -23.93 -3.66 16.44
CA VAL A 72 -23.12 -3.42 15.24
C VAL A 72 -22.82 -4.70 14.51
N HIS A 73 -22.66 -4.59 13.18
CA HIS A 73 -22.27 -5.69 12.31
C HIS A 73 -20.80 -5.56 11.88
N ALA A 74 -20.21 -6.69 11.51
CA ALA A 74 -18.85 -6.70 10.97
C ALA A 74 -18.73 -5.76 9.77
N GLY A 75 -17.78 -4.81 9.82
CA GLY A 75 -17.55 -3.79 8.80
C GLY A 75 -18.22 -2.44 9.06
N ASP A 76 -19.12 -2.34 10.06
CA ASP A 76 -19.73 -1.05 10.42
C ASP A 76 -18.66 -0.08 10.92
N THR A 77 -18.72 1.18 10.47
CA THR A 77 -17.82 2.23 10.94
C THR A 77 -18.25 2.70 12.33
N LEU A 78 -17.34 2.63 13.29
CA LEU A 78 -17.58 2.98 14.69
C LEU A 78 -17.13 4.40 14.99
N VAL A 79 -15.93 4.76 14.55
CA VAL A 79 -15.27 6.02 14.89
C VAL A 79 -14.50 6.52 13.67
N HIS A 80 -14.52 7.83 13.46
CA HIS A 80 -13.66 8.51 12.49
C HIS A 80 -12.59 9.33 13.23
N ILE A 81 -11.32 9.09 12.91
CA ILE A 81 -10.17 9.80 13.44
C ILE A 81 -9.63 10.75 12.37
N HIS A 82 -9.70 12.04 12.63
CA HIS A 82 -9.10 13.05 11.76
C HIS A 82 -7.62 13.22 12.09
N SER A 83 -6.76 13.09 11.09
CA SER A 83 -5.31 13.28 11.21
C SER A 83 -4.82 14.27 10.15
N SER A 84 -4.62 15.52 10.56
CA SER A 84 -4.08 16.56 9.69
C SER A 84 -2.67 16.24 9.17
N LEU A 85 -1.92 15.40 9.90
CA LEU A 85 -0.60 14.93 9.46
C LEU A 85 -0.72 14.03 8.25
N VAL A 86 -1.64 13.05 8.27
CA VAL A 86 -1.83 12.11 7.15
C VAL A 86 -2.40 12.82 5.94
N GLU A 87 -3.32 13.78 6.13
CA GLU A 87 -3.83 14.61 5.04
C GLU A 87 -2.72 15.44 4.38
N ALA A 88 -1.83 16.04 5.18
CA ALA A 88 -0.67 16.76 4.67
C ALA A 88 0.30 15.82 3.91
N GLN A 89 0.50 14.59 4.40
CA GLN A 89 1.31 13.58 3.72
C GLN A 89 0.67 13.13 2.40
N LEU A 90 -0.66 13.01 2.35
CA LEU A 90 -1.38 12.71 1.10
C LEU A 90 -1.14 13.82 0.08
N GLY A 91 -1.36 15.07 0.46
CA GLY A 91 -1.10 16.21 -0.42
C GLY A 91 0.34 16.29 -0.92
N GLN A 92 1.31 15.93 -0.08
CA GLN A 92 2.72 15.84 -0.48
C GLN A 92 2.95 14.70 -1.48
N ALA A 93 2.38 13.52 -1.25
CA ALA A 93 2.51 12.37 -2.15
C ALA A 93 1.85 12.65 -3.52
N GLU A 94 0.68 13.28 -3.54
CA GLU A 94 -0.01 13.71 -4.76
C GLU A 94 0.82 14.74 -5.55
N ALA A 95 1.41 15.71 -4.87
CA ALA A 95 2.31 16.68 -5.50
C ALA A 95 3.54 16.00 -6.13
N MET A 96 4.14 15.02 -5.45
CA MET A 96 5.24 14.23 -6.00
C MET A 96 4.82 13.42 -7.25
N LYS A 97 3.62 12.82 -7.23
CA LYS A 97 3.05 12.11 -8.38
C LYS A 97 2.86 13.06 -9.57
N GLU A 98 2.37 14.29 -9.34
CA GLU A 98 2.18 15.28 -10.41
C GLU A 98 3.53 15.75 -10.99
N VAL A 99 4.56 15.93 -10.16
CA VAL A 99 5.93 16.25 -10.62
C VAL A 99 6.48 15.12 -11.49
N ALA A 100 6.36 13.86 -11.05
CA ALA A 100 6.80 12.70 -11.82
C ALA A 100 6.03 12.58 -13.15
N ALA A 101 4.71 12.77 -13.13
CA ALA A 101 3.87 12.77 -14.33
C ALA A 101 4.26 13.89 -15.30
N SER A 102 4.55 15.08 -14.79
CA SER A 102 5.03 16.21 -15.61
C SER A 102 6.38 15.94 -16.24
N GLN A 103 7.29 15.28 -15.50
CA GLN A 103 8.58 14.86 -16.04
C GLN A 103 8.41 13.78 -17.12
N ASN A 104 7.53 12.80 -16.90
CA ASN A 104 7.24 11.77 -17.90
C ASN A 104 6.67 12.41 -19.19
N ARG A 105 5.68 13.31 -19.08
CA ARG A 105 5.15 14.07 -20.23
C ARG A 105 6.23 14.83 -20.99
N LYS A 106 7.22 15.41 -20.28
CA LYS A 106 8.37 16.09 -20.92
C LYS A 106 9.24 15.13 -21.73
N VAL A 107 9.52 13.95 -21.18
CA VAL A 107 10.31 12.91 -21.84
C VAL A 107 9.58 12.33 -23.04
N ASP A 108 8.27 12.06 -22.90
CA ASP A 108 7.42 11.54 -23.97
C ASP A 108 7.21 12.54 -25.11
N ALA A 109 7.10 13.83 -24.80
CA ALA A 109 7.01 14.87 -25.82
C ALA A 109 8.26 14.97 -26.71
N GLY A 110 9.38 14.40 -26.24
CA GLY A 110 10.64 14.35 -27.00
C GLY A 110 11.27 15.72 -27.25
N THR A 111 11.99 15.81 -28.40
CA THR A 111 12.67 17.04 -28.77
C THR A 111 11.68 18.10 -29.26
N ARG A 112 11.87 19.34 -28.79
CA ARG A 112 11.01 20.46 -29.22
C ARG A 112 11.05 20.62 -30.74
N ILE A 113 9.89 20.87 -31.36
CA ILE A 113 9.75 21.00 -32.81
C ILE A 113 10.68 22.09 -33.40
N GLN A 114 10.97 23.14 -32.63
CA GLN A 114 11.88 24.21 -33.05
C GLN A 114 13.32 23.70 -33.25
N ILE A 115 13.78 22.77 -32.40
CA ILE A 115 15.12 22.16 -32.51
C ILE A 115 15.17 21.22 -33.73
N ILE A 116 14.10 20.46 -33.99
CA ILE A 116 14.00 19.60 -35.17
C ILE A 116 14.01 20.45 -36.44
N ASN A 117 13.26 21.55 -36.45
CA ASN A 117 13.22 22.47 -37.60
C ASN A 117 14.58 23.12 -37.85
N ALA A 118 15.26 23.60 -36.80
CA ALA A 118 16.59 24.17 -36.93
C ALA A 118 17.61 23.18 -37.49
N ALA A 119 17.58 21.90 -37.04
CA ALA A 119 18.44 20.86 -37.59
C ALA A 119 18.08 20.52 -39.07
N ALA A 120 16.80 20.56 -39.42
CA ALA A 120 16.35 20.38 -40.81
C ALA A 120 16.80 21.52 -41.72
N ASP A 121 16.80 22.76 -41.22
CA ASP A 121 17.27 23.92 -41.95
C ASP A 121 18.80 23.87 -42.18
N LEU A 122 19.57 23.43 -41.15
CA LEU A 122 20.98 23.17 -41.30
C LEU A 122 21.29 22.12 -42.34
N LEU A 123 20.54 21.02 -42.39
CA LEU A 123 20.66 20.00 -43.40
C LEU A 123 20.37 20.58 -44.81
N ARG A 124 19.30 21.38 -44.99
CA ARG A 124 19.01 22.05 -46.26
C ARG A 124 20.14 22.98 -46.72
N GLN A 125 20.73 23.72 -45.81
CA GLN A 125 21.88 24.56 -46.10
C GLN A 125 23.09 23.74 -46.56
N ALA A 126 23.42 22.65 -45.89
CA ALA A 126 24.53 21.78 -46.25
C ALA A 126 24.29 21.06 -47.61
N GLN A 127 23.04 20.66 -47.89
CA GLN A 127 22.66 20.08 -49.21
C GLN A 127 22.81 21.09 -50.35
N ALA A 128 22.46 22.35 -50.11
CA ALA A 128 22.67 23.40 -51.11
C ALA A 128 24.17 23.66 -51.40
N ALA A 129 24.99 23.68 -50.31
CA ALA A 129 26.44 23.79 -50.45
C ALA A 129 27.06 22.62 -51.23
N GLU A 130 26.66 21.39 -50.89
CA GLU A 130 27.09 20.18 -51.62
C GLU A 130 26.70 20.25 -53.11
N THR A 131 25.49 20.72 -53.44
CA THR A 131 25.04 20.85 -54.80
C THR A 131 25.89 21.82 -55.61
N ILE A 132 26.25 22.96 -55.01
CA ILE A 132 27.09 24.00 -55.65
C ILE A 132 28.51 23.48 -55.84
N THR A 133 29.13 22.92 -54.78
CA THR A 133 30.51 22.41 -54.84
C THR A 133 30.64 21.22 -55.79
N LYS A 134 29.61 20.33 -55.84
CA LYS A 134 29.57 19.25 -56.80
C LYS A 134 29.56 19.75 -58.26
N LYS A 135 28.72 20.71 -58.58
CA LYS A 135 28.68 21.32 -59.95
C LYS A 135 30.01 21.96 -60.30
N THR A 136 30.66 22.57 -59.31
CA THR A 136 31.99 23.16 -59.51
C THR A 136 33.04 22.11 -59.76
N TYR A 137 33.07 21.05 -58.96
CA TYR A 137 33.99 19.93 -59.15
C TYR A 137 33.77 19.26 -60.49
N ASP A 138 32.54 18.91 -60.89
CA ASP A 138 32.18 18.28 -62.14
C ASP A 138 32.63 19.13 -63.37
N ARG A 139 32.60 20.45 -63.21
CA ARG A 139 33.10 21.42 -64.25
C ARG A 139 34.62 21.39 -64.31
N MET A 140 35.32 21.47 -63.16
CA MET A 140 36.78 21.44 -63.10
C MET A 140 37.34 20.09 -63.58
N GLU A 141 36.70 18.98 -63.28
CA GLU A 141 37.08 17.67 -63.77
C GLU A 141 37.06 17.58 -65.32
N ARG A 142 36.04 18.15 -65.96
CA ARG A 142 35.96 18.21 -67.43
C ARG A 142 37.04 19.09 -68.02
N LEU A 143 37.25 20.32 -67.43
CA LEU A 143 38.26 21.22 -67.92
C LEU A 143 39.69 20.68 -67.72
N TYR A 144 39.93 19.91 -66.70
CA TYR A 144 41.18 19.15 -66.55
C TYR A 144 41.38 18.08 -67.61
N GLY A 145 40.32 17.30 -67.89
CA GLY A 145 40.35 16.31 -68.97
C GLY A 145 40.58 16.94 -70.33
N GLU A 146 40.21 18.18 -70.58
CA GLU A 146 40.45 18.97 -71.79
C GLU A 146 41.82 19.66 -71.79
N GLY A 147 42.62 19.53 -70.70
CA GLY A 147 43.93 20.16 -70.55
C GLY A 147 43.92 21.67 -70.29
N VAL A 148 42.75 22.23 -69.92
CA VAL A 148 42.56 23.69 -69.77
C VAL A 148 43.03 24.20 -68.40
N ILE A 149 42.98 23.35 -67.32
CA ILE A 149 43.36 23.74 -65.93
C ILE A 149 44.41 22.76 -65.40
N SER A 150 45.11 23.21 -64.35
CA SER A 150 46.10 22.40 -63.63
C SER A 150 45.38 21.37 -62.70
N GLU A 151 46.07 20.28 -62.40
CA GLU A 151 45.68 19.26 -61.44
C GLU A 151 45.34 19.86 -60.07
N GLN A 152 46.16 20.82 -59.62
CA GLN A 152 45.91 21.51 -58.35
C GLN A 152 44.51 22.14 -58.27
N LYS A 153 44.04 22.81 -59.32
CA LYS A 153 42.69 23.41 -59.35
C LYS A 153 41.58 22.39 -59.31
N ARG A 154 41.77 21.22 -59.99
CA ARG A 154 40.82 20.10 -59.89
C ARG A 154 40.77 19.58 -58.44
N ASP A 155 41.93 19.35 -57.78
CA ASP A 155 42.04 18.80 -56.44
C ASP A 155 41.49 19.79 -55.38
N GLU A 156 41.67 21.08 -55.57
CA GLU A 156 41.04 22.12 -54.71
C GLU A 156 39.50 22.01 -54.82
N ALA A 157 38.96 21.88 -56.01
CA ALA A 157 37.51 21.73 -56.21
C ALA A 157 36.97 20.42 -55.65
N LYS A 158 37.76 19.34 -55.77
CA LYS A 158 37.42 18.04 -55.17
C LYS A 158 37.42 18.14 -53.62
N ALA A 159 38.43 18.69 -53.04
CA ALA A 159 38.52 18.86 -51.60
C ALA A 159 37.34 19.72 -51.03
N ALA A 160 36.94 20.76 -51.78
CA ALA A 160 35.76 21.54 -51.43
C ALA A 160 34.46 20.76 -51.51
N TYR A 161 34.31 19.89 -52.52
CA TYR A 161 33.17 19.00 -52.64
C TYR A 161 33.15 17.96 -51.52
N ASP A 162 34.26 17.28 -51.26
CA ASP A 162 34.37 16.26 -50.20
C ASP A 162 34.07 16.86 -48.81
N ALA A 163 34.53 18.09 -48.56
CA ALA A 163 34.19 18.82 -47.34
C ALA A 163 32.69 19.11 -47.23
N ALA A 164 32.04 19.48 -48.33
CA ALA A 164 30.57 19.70 -48.33
C ALA A 164 29.77 18.42 -48.15
N VAL A 165 30.22 17.29 -48.68
CA VAL A 165 29.62 15.98 -48.42
C VAL A 165 29.70 15.59 -46.95
N ALA A 166 30.89 15.80 -46.34
CA ALA A 166 31.05 15.53 -44.91
C ALA A 166 30.16 16.45 -44.03
N ALA A 167 30.06 17.74 -44.41
CA ALA A 167 29.16 18.69 -43.68
C ALA A 167 27.69 18.28 -43.78
N ARG A 168 27.22 17.79 -45.00
CA ARG A 168 25.87 17.28 -45.12
C ARG A 168 25.65 16.02 -44.27
N GLY A 169 26.59 15.11 -44.22
CA GLY A 169 26.51 13.90 -43.39
C GLY A 169 26.41 14.23 -41.90
N ALA A 170 27.17 15.24 -41.42
CA ALA A 170 27.10 15.71 -40.05
C ALA A 170 25.72 16.33 -39.74
N ALA A 171 25.20 17.19 -40.64
CA ALA A 171 23.86 17.80 -40.46
C ALA A 171 22.73 16.77 -40.50
N GLU A 172 22.85 15.73 -41.35
CA GLU A 172 21.90 14.63 -41.40
C GLU A 172 21.88 13.82 -40.11
N SER A 173 23.06 13.52 -39.55
CA SER A 173 23.20 12.86 -38.27
C SER A 173 22.59 13.68 -37.14
N GLN A 174 22.79 15.01 -37.15
CA GLN A 174 22.21 15.91 -36.16
C GLN A 174 20.66 15.97 -36.22
N LEU A 175 20.11 15.99 -37.44
CA LEU A 175 18.65 15.91 -37.64
C LEU A 175 18.09 14.56 -37.16
N SER A 176 18.81 13.48 -37.41
CA SER A 176 18.43 12.13 -36.96
C SER A 176 18.38 12.07 -35.45
N LEU A 177 19.41 12.57 -34.75
CA LEU A 177 19.44 12.70 -33.27
C LEU A 177 18.29 13.55 -32.74
N ALA A 178 18.03 14.71 -33.37
CA ALA A 178 16.93 15.57 -32.96
C ALA A 178 15.55 14.90 -33.09
N ARG A 179 15.36 14.09 -34.15
CA ARG A 179 14.10 13.34 -34.39
C ARG A 179 13.94 12.13 -33.47
N GLN A 180 15.04 11.49 -33.08
CA GLN A 180 15.02 10.31 -32.22
C GLN A 180 14.49 10.65 -30.81
N GLY A 181 14.75 11.89 -30.33
CA GLY A 181 14.23 12.36 -29.03
C GLY A 181 14.86 11.65 -27.86
N ALA A 182 14.08 11.46 -26.81
CA ALA A 182 14.53 10.74 -25.62
C ALA A 182 14.72 9.24 -25.90
N GLN A 183 15.75 8.64 -25.32
CA GLN A 183 16.03 7.22 -25.44
C GLN A 183 14.95 6.37 -24.77
N ALA A 184 14.84 5.10 -25.16
CA ALA A 184 13.85 4.19 -24.59
C ALA A 184 14.05 4.02 -23.08
N GLU A 185 15.30 3.99 -22.64
CA GLU A 185 15.71 3.90 -21.24
C GLU A 185 15.26 5.12 -20.43
N ASP A 186 15.37 6.33 -21.00
CA ASP A 186 14.91 7.57 -20.35
C ASP A 186 13.38 7.57 -20.17
N LYS A 187 12.65 7.08 -21.18
CA LYS A 187 11.18 6.93 -21.11
C LYS A 187 10.78 5.90 -20.07
N GLN A 188 11.48 4.77 -20.03
CA GLN A 188 11.23 3.74 -19.03
C GLN A 188 11.53 4.23 -17.62
N ALA A 189 12.63 4.97 -17.43
CA ALA A 189 12.97 5.57 -16.14
C ALA A 189 11.92 6.59 -15.68
N ALA A 190 11.47 7.45 -16.59
CA ALA A 190 10.41 8.43 -16.29
C ALA A 190 9.07 7.75 -15.93
N ALA A 191 8.69 6.70 -16.64
CA ALA A 191 7.50 5.91 -16.33
C ALA A 191 7.62 5.19 -14.97
N ALA A 192 8.81 4.65 -14.65
CA ALA A 192 9.07 4.03 -13.36
C ALA A 192 8.98 5.04 -12.21
N MET A 193 9.42 6.30 -12.41
CA MET A 193 9.24 7.37 -11.41
C MET A 193 7.75 7.68 -11.14
N VAL A 194 6.91 7.68 -12.18
CA VAL A 194 5.46 7.85 -12.00
C VAL A 194 4.87 6.69 -11.20
N SER A 195 5.25 5.45 -11.51
CA SER A 195 4.80 4.27 -10.79
C SER A 195 5.22 4.31 -9.32
N ALA A 196 6.47 4.68 -9.03
CA ALA A 196 6.96 4.81 -7.65
C ALA A 196 6.20 5.91 -6.88
N ALA A 197 5.96 7.06 -7.51
CA ALA A 197 5.20 8.14 -6.88
C ALA A 197 3.72 7.76 -6.67
N SER A 198 3.12 7.00 -7.59
CA SER A 198 1.76 6.46 -7.42
C SER A 198 1.68 5.52 -6.22
N SER A 199 2.64 4.58 -6.08
CA SER A 199 2.70 3.70 -4.91
C SER A 199 2.87 4.47 -3.60
N GLY A 200 3.53 5.63 -3.63
CA GLY A 200 3.60 6.53 -2.48
C GLY A 200 2.24 7.10 -2.09
N VAL A 201 1.40 7.46 -3.07
CA VAL A 201 0.00 7.89 -2.82
C VAL A 201 -0.80 6.73 -2.23
N ASP A 202 -0.76 5.55 -2.88
CA ASP A 202 -1.50 4.35 -2.44
C ASP A 202 -1.14 3.97 -0.99
N GLN A 203 0.13 4.15 -0.60
CA GLN A 203 0.59 3.91 0.76
C GLN A 203 -0.08 4.86 1.76
N VAL A 204 -0.16 6.15 1.44
CA VAL A 204 -0.77 7.14 2.34
C VAL A 204 -2.30 6.97 2.37
N GLU A 205 -2.93 6.64 1.24
CA GLU A 205 -4.35 6.31 1.18
C GLU A 205 -4.70 5.09 2.04
N SER A 206 -3.82 4.07 2.05
CA SER A 206 -3.97 2.92 2.95
C SER A 206 -3.91 3.31 4.43
N ILE A 207 -3.02 4.26 4.78
CA ILE A 207 -2.95 4.80 6.15
C ILE A 207 -4.21 5.63 6.45
N LEU A 208 -4.70 6.39 5.48
CA LEU A 208 -5.92 7.19 5.64
C LEU A 208 -7.16 6.30 5.81
N ALA A 209 -7.21 5.14 5.17
CA ALA A 209 -8.27 4.15 5.38
C ALA A 209 -8.33 3.66 6.83
N ASP A 210 -7.19 3.56 7.53
CA ASP A 210 -7.13 3.23 8.95
C ASP A 210 -7.71 4.34 9.87
N SER A 211 -8.11 5.51 9.31
CA SER A 211 -8.81 6.56 10.05
C SER A 211 -10.25 6.21 10.41
N TYR A 212 -10.84 5.26 9.71
CA TYR A 212 -12.17 4.73 9.99
C TYR A 212 -12.03 3.41 10.75
N LEU A 213 -12.34 3.45 12.06
CA LEU A 213 -12.36 2.23 12.86
C LEU A 213 -13.63 1.46 12.57
N THR A 214 -13.50 0.22 12.15
CA THR A 214 -14.63 -0.65 11.82
C THR A 214 -14.76 -1.81 12.81
N ALA A 215 -15.98 -2.32 12.98
CA ALA A 215 -16.26 -3.49 13.80
C ALA A 215 -15.68 -4.75 13.12
N PRO A 216 -14.86 -5.56 13.82
CA PRO A 216 -14.27 -6.78 13.25
C PRO A 216 -15.25 -7.98 13.23
N PHE A 217 -16.34 -7.91 13.97
CA PHE A 217 -17.40 -8.94 14.08
C PHE A 217 -18.69 -8.34 14.59
N ASP A 218 -19.79 -9.08 14.50
CA ASP A 218 -21.09 -8.68 15.01
C ASP A 218 -21.09 -8.68 16.54
N GLY A 219 -21.64 -7.64 17.15
CA GLY A 219 -21.64 -7.51 18.59
C GLY A 219 -22.42 -6.30 19.11
N THR A 220 -22.28 -6.05 20.40
CA THR A 220 -22.88 -4.90 21.07
C THR A 220 -21.76 -4.05 21.67
N ILE A 221 -21.88 -2.74 21.56
CA ILE A 221 -20.93 -1.77 22.14
C ILE A 221 -21.13 -1.73 23.65
N ASP A 222 -20.09 -2.12 24.38
CA ASP A 222 -20.09 -2.12 25.85
C ASP A 222 -19.70 -0.76 26.41
N GLN A 223 -18.65 -0.15 25.84
CA GLN A 223 -18.13 1.15 26.26
C GLN A 223 -17.50 1.91 25.07
N VAL A 224 -17.68 3.23 25.04
CA VAL A 224 -17.11 4.15 24.04
C VAL A 224 -16.05 5.04 24.66
#